data_7705e05883e695f1ebfa0f72106c6fc2
#
_entry.id   7705e05883e695f1ebfa0f72106c6fc2
#
_cell.length_a   1.000
_cell.length_b   1.000
_cell.length_c   1.000
_cell.angle_alpha   90.00
_cell.angle_beta   90.00
_cell.angle_gamma   90.00
#
_symmetry.space_group_name_H-M   'P 1'
#
loop_
_entity.id
_entity.type
_entity.pdbx_description
1 polymer ?
#
loop_
_entity_poly.entity_id
_entity_poly.type
_entity_poly.pdbx_seq_one_letter_code
_entity_poly.pdbx_strand_id
1 'polypeptide(L)'
;MNQLVSICMPCYNAARYVGPALDSALAQTWPNVEIIVVNDGSTDGSGEILADYEGRGVKVIHQANRGQCAAANRAYGESSGDYIKFFDADDLLSPDFITQQMARLDGRTDAVASAEWGRFHDDNLATFKLNPQSVWRDMEATEWLVEAWSDARSMMQCALWLIPRQVLERSGGWDESLSLINDFEFFARVMCHSEEVLFTPGATLYYRSGITGSLSGQKSRKAVESAYHSICRGTGHLLARRDDPAAKRSCANVLQDFIYTYYPDHSDLLAKMETRIPGMGGSELVPGGPPKFHALRRFVGWKAARRIQRLFGH
;
A
#
# COMPACT_ATOMS: atom_id res chain seq x y z
N MET A 1 17.30 24.85 -6.60
CA MET A 1 15.92 25.09 -7.13
C MET A 1 15.02 24.16 -6.35
N ASN A 2 13.87 24.63 -5.86
CA ASN A 2 12.93 23.76 -5.15
C ASN A 2 12.29 22.82 -6.18
N GLN A 3 12.61 21.53 -6.10
CA GLN A 3 12.06 20.49 -6.96
C GLN A 3 10.54 20.39 -6.76
N LEU A 4 9.81 20.14 -7.83
CA LEU A 4 8.36 20.02 -7.81
C LEU A 4 7.95 18.63 -7.32
N VAL A 5 7.02 18.57 -6.38
CA VAL A 5 6.39 17.34 -5.91
C VAL A 5 4.95 17.28 -6.41
N SER A 6 4.58 16.22 -7.10
CA SER A 6 3.21 15.96 -7.51
C SER A 6 2.52 15.00 -6.55
N ILE A 7 1.43 15.44 -5.93
CA ILE A 7 0.51 14.58 -5.17
C ILE A 7 -0.55 14.05 -6.14
N CYS A 8 -0.57 12.75 -6.38
CA CYS A 8 -1.49 12.05 -7.26
C CYS A 8 -2.55 11.31 -6.43
N MET A 9 -3.80 11.78 -6.46
CA MET A 9 -4.89 11.27 -5.63
C MET A 9 -5.99 10.64 -6.48
N PRO A 10 -6.16 9.31 -6.49
CA PRO A 10 -7.38 8.68 -6.98
C PRO A 10 -8.52 8.92 -5.99
N CYS A 11 -9.71 9.27 -6.48
CA CYS A 11 -10.90 9.52 -5.66
C CYS A 11 -12.11 8.79 -6.24
N TYR A 12 -12.74 7.94 -5.44
CA TYR A 12 -14.00 7.28 -5.77
C TYR A 12 -14.87 7.10 -4.54
N ASN A 13 -16.05 7.72 -4.55
CA ASN A 13 -17.03 7.66 -3.46
C ASN A 13 -16.40 7.94 -2.08
N ALA A 14 -15.70 9.09 -1.98
CA ALA A 14 -14.97 9.53 -0.80
C ALA A 14 -15.47 10.87 -0.23
N ALA A 15 -16.73 11.24 -0.48
CA ALA A 15 -17.30 12.55 -0.09
C ALA A 15 -17.04 12.89 1.38
N ARG A 16 -17.10 11.89 2.28
CA ARG A 16 -16.84 12.10 3.71
C ARG A 16 -15.39 12.43 4.03
N TYR A 17 -14.44 12.01 3.20
CA TYR A 17 -13.02 11.97 3.55
C TYR A 17 -12.14 12.86 2.69
N VAL A 18 -12.51 13.08 1.42
CA VAL A 18 -11.66 13.76 0.43
C VAL A 18 -11.34 15.21 0.81
N GLY A 19 -12.29 15.93 1.44
CA GLY A 19 -12.04 17.29 1.92
C GLY A 19 -10.90 17.36 2.93
N PRO A 20 -10.98 16.68 4.08
CA PRO A 20 -9.88 16.60 5.05
C PRO A 20 -8.56 16.09 4.45
N ALA A 21 -8.58 15.12 3.54
CA ALA A 21 -7.39 14.64 2.86
C ALA A 21 -6.72 15.74 2.03
N LEU A 22 -7.50 16.46 1.23
CA LEU A 22 -7.02 17.59 0.43
C LEU A 22 -6.54 18.75 1.29
N ASP A 23 -7.22 19.06 2.41
CA ASP A 23 -6.73 20.06 3.35
C ASP A 23 -5.36 19.71 3.91
N SER A 24 -5.11 18.43 4.24
CA SER A 24 -3.80 17.97 4.69
C SER A 24 -2.73 18.05 3.60
N ALA A 25 -3.10 17.82 2.34
CA ALA A 25 -2.22 17.96 1.18
C ALA A 25 -1.89 19.43 0.87
N LEU A 26 -2.87 20.34 0.96
CA LEU A 26 -2.68 21.78 0.77
C LEU A 26 -1.90 22.43 1.92
N ALA A 27 -1.92 21.84 3.11
CA ALA A 27 -1.19 22.31 4.28
C ALA A 27 0.29 21.90 4.30
N GLN A 28 0.79 21.22 3.27
CA GLN A 28 2.19 20.80 3.22
C GLN A 28 3.13 22.02 3.19
N THR A 29 4.19 21.97 4.00
CA THR A 29 5.16 23.06 4.12
C THR A 29 6.19 23.10 3.00
N TRP A 30 6.29 22.06 2.15
CA TRP A 30 7.12 22.10 0.95
C TRP A 30 6.55 23.11 -0.04
N PRO A 31 7.32 24.12 -0.50
CA PRO A 31 6.75 25.27 -1.20
C PRO A 31 6.35 24.99 -2.65
N ASN A 32 6.83 23.92 -3.24
CA ASN A 32 6.59 23.61 -4.67
C ASN A 32 5.85 22.27 -4.82
N VAL A 33 4.53 22.31 -4.64
CA VAL A 33 3.64 21.15 -4.71
C VAL A 33 2.54 21.42 -5.75
N GLU A 34 2.25 20.45 -6.59
CA GLU A 34 1.01 20.36 -7.35
C GLU A 34 0.16 19.19 -6.85
N ILE A 35 -1.15 19.35 -6.87
CA ILE A 35 -2.10 18.32 -6.43
C ILE A 35 -3.01 17.99 -7.60
N ILE A 36 -3.02 16.72 -8.02
CA ILE A 36 -3.85 16.19 -9.09
C ILE A 36 -4.78 15.15 -8.52
N VAL A 37 -6.08 15.42 -8.60
CA VAL A 37 -7.13 14.48 -8.17
C VAL A 37 -7.85 13.94 -9.38
N VAL A 38 -8.00 12.63 -9.45
CA VAL A 38 -8.83 11.98 -10.47
C VAL A 38 -10.09 11.45 -9.80
N ASN A 39 -11.23 12.08 -10.08
CA ASN A 39 -12.55 11.58 -9.72
C ASN A 39 -12.93 10.45 -10.66
N ASP A 40 -12.85 9.23 -10.17
CA ASP A 40 -13.07 7.99 -10.94
C ASP A 40 -14.57 7.60 -10.99
N GLY A 41 -15.42 8.57 -11.36
CA GLY A 41 -16.85 8.33 -11.54
C GLY A 41 -17.62 8.20 -10.23
N SER A 42 -17.31 9.03 -9.22
CA SER A 42 -18.02 9.05 -7.95
C SER A 42 -19.50 9.44 -8.12
N THR A 43 -20.37 8.92 -7.25
CA THR A 43 -21.82 9.11 -7.25
C THR A 43 -22.35 9.56 -5.89
N ASP A 44 -21.47 9.90 -4.94
CA ASP A 44 -21.79 10.18 -3.51
C ASP A 44 -21.61 11.66 -3.09
N GLY A 45 -21.46 12.58 -4.05
CA GLY A 45 -21.18 13.99 -3.73
C GLY A 45 -19.67 14.33 -3.69
N SER A 46 -18.77 13.38 -3.94
CA SER A 46 -17.33 13.68 -4.02
C SER A 46 -17.02 14.72 -5.10
N GLY A 47 -17.75 14.67 -6.25
CA GLY A 47 -17.55 15.61 -7.36
C GLY A 47 -17.81 17.06 -6.97
N GLU A 48 -18.84 17.31 -6.22
CA GLU A 48 -19.23 18.65 -5.72
C GLU A 48 -18.17 19.20 -4.76
N ILE A 49 -17.68 18.35 -3.86
CA ILE A 49 -16.60 18.75 -2.93
C ILE A 49 -15.33 19.08 -3.72
N LEU A 50 -14.94 18.26 -4.70
CA LEU A 50 -13.75 18.48 -5.49
C LEU A 50 -13.80 19.78 -6.29
N ALA A 51 -14.97 20.20 -6.77
CA ALA A 51 -15.16 21.48 -7.47
C ALA A 51 -14.77 22.69 -6.61
N ASP A 52 -15.02 22.66 -5.29
CA ASP A 52 -14.60 23.70 -4.36
C ASP A 52 -13.06 23.80 -4.23
N TYR A 53 -12.36 22.68 -4.44
CA TYR A 53 -10.90 22.65 -4.36
C TYR A 53 -10.18 23.09 -5.64
N GLU A 54 -10.84 23.08 -6.80
CA GLU A 54 -10.28 23.66 -8.04
C GLU A 54 -9.94 25.14 -7.83
N GLY A 55 -10.80 25.90 -7.15
CA GLY A 55 -10.56 27.30 -6.78
C GLY A 55 -9.39 27.51 -5.81
N ARG A 56 -8.88 26.44 -5.20
CA ARG A 56 -7.74 26.43 -4.28
C ARG A 56 -6.45 25.91 -4.92
N GLY A 57 -6.41 25.72 -6.24
CA GLY A 57 -5.24 25.30 -7.00
C GLY A 57 -5.07 23.79 -7.12
N VAL A 58 -6.09 23.00 -6.81
CA VAL A 58 -6.11 21.55 -7.06
C VAL A 58 -6.55 21.29 -8.49
N LYS A 59 -5.78 20.51 -9.26
CA LYS A 59 -6.18 20.05 -10.60
C LYS A 59 -7.11 18.86 -10.45
N VAL A 60 -8.38 19.03 -10.80
CA VAL A 60 -9.39 17.96 -10.75
C VAL A 60 -9.66 17.42 -12.17
N ILE A 61 -9.67 16.11 -12.31
CA ILE A 61 -9.96 15.39 -13.54
C ILE A 61 -11.10 14.42 -13.30
N HIS A 62 -12.12 14.45 -14.15
CA HIS A 62 -13.24 13.53 -14.09
C HIS A 62 -13.10 12.44 -15.14
N GLN A 63 -13.37 11.18 -14.78
CA GLN A 63 -13.44 10.06 -15.73
C GLN A 63 -14.56 9.09 -15.34
N ALA A 64 -14.97 8.24 -16.28
CA ALA A 64 -15.79 7.08 -15.94
C ALA A 64 -14.99 6.11 -15.07
N ASN A 65 -15.63 5.40 -14.14
CA ASN A 65 -14.96 4.48 -13.23
C ASN A 65 -14.15 3.41 -13.98
N ARG A 66 -12.85 3.39 -13.75
CA ARG A 66 -11.89 2.43 -14.29
C ARG A 66 -11.06 1.73 -13.19
N GLY A 67 -11.30 2.10 -11.92
CA GLY A 67 -10.60 1.57 -10.75
C GLY A 67 -9.39 2.40 -10.31
N GLN A 68 -8.99 2.18 -9.05
CA GLN A 68 -7.97 2.95 -8.35
C GLN A 68 -6.65 3.06 -9.13
N CYS A 69 -6.15 1.93 -9.67
CA CYS A 69 -4.88 1.92 -10.42
C CYS A 69 -4.95 2.79 -11.69
N ALA A 70 -6.07 2.74 -12.43
CA ALA A 70 -6.25 3.57 -13.62
C ALA A 70 -6.36 5.07 -13.27
N ALA A 71 -7.04 5.40 -12.17
CA ALA A 71 -7.12 6.78 -11.68
C ALA A 71 -5.76 7.29 -11.19
N ALA A 72 -4.98 6.47 -10.49
CA ALA A 72 -3.62 6.81 -10.06
C ALA A 72 -2.67 7.01 -11.27
N ASN A 73 -2.74 6.14 -12.27
CA ASN A 73 -1.98 6.29 -13.52
C ASN A 73 -2.39 7.56 -14.27
N ARG A 74 -3.67 7.87 -14.32
CA ARG A 74 -4.15 9.10 -14.94
C ARG A 74 -3.61 10.34 -14.21
N ALA A 75 -3.65 10.36 -12.87
CA ALA A 75 -3.10 11.47 -12.09
C ALA A 75 -1.59 11.62 -12.33
N TYR A 76 -0.84 10.52 -12.34
CA TYR A 76 0.58 10.51 -12.67
C TYR A 76 0.85 11.02 -14.09
N GLY A 77 0.09 10.58 -15.08
CA GLY A 77 0.23 11.03 -16.48
C GLY A 77 -0.04 12.54 -16.69
N GLU A 78 -0.80 13.16 -15.80
CA GLU A 78 -1.13 14.58 -15.82
C GLU A 78 -0.23 15.43 -14.90
N SER A 79 0.73 14.79 -14.23
CA SER A 79 1.68 15.41 -13.30
C SER A 79 2.97 15.79 -13.98
N SER A 80 3.66 16.82 -13.44
CA SER A 80 4.92 17.35 -13.97
C SER A 80 6.07 17.36 -12.96
N GLY A 81 5.81 16.96 -11.70
CA GLY A 81 6.80 16.99 -10.61
C GLY A 81 7.99 16.07 -10.82
N ASP A 82 9.12 16.45 -10.25
CA ASP A 82 10.36 15.66 -10.19
C ASP A 82 10.21 14.46 -9.26
N TYR A 83 9.32 14.59 -8.27
CA TYR A 83 8.97 13.54 -7.29
C TYR A 83 7.46 13.35 -7.27
N ILE A 84 7.07 12.10 -7.09
CA ILE A 84 5.67 11.68 -7.11
C ILE A 84 5.27 11.08 -5.76
N LYS A 85 4.14 11.54 -5.26
CA LYS A 85 3.47 11.00 -4.08
C LYS A 85 2.07 10.54 -4.45
N PHE A 86 1.83 9.24 -4.40
CA PHE A 86 0.46 8.74 -4.46
C PHE A 86 -0.18 8.92 -3.08
N PHE A 87 -1.45 9.30 -3.05
CA PHE A 87 -2.13 9.62 -1.80
C PHE A 87 -3.60 9.23 -1.87
N ASP A 88 -4.06 8.40 -0.92
CA ASP A 88 -5.46 7.99 -0.86
C ASP A 88 -6.37 9.10 -0.34
N ALA A 89 -7.60 9.16 -0.87
CA ALA A 89 -8.55 10.23 -0.58
C ALA A 89 -9.20 10.15 0.83
N ASP A 90 -8.79 9.19 1.65
CA ASP A 90 -9.34 8.94 3.00
C ASP A 90 -8.30 9.03 4.13
N ASP A 91 -7.03 9.26 3.80
CA ASP A 91 -5.94 9.39 4.77
C ASP A 91 -5.55 10.86 5.03
N LEU A 92 -4.63 11.10 5.99
CA LEU A 92 -4.11 12.44 6.29
C LEU A 92 -2.58 12.40 6.41
N LEU A 93 -1.94 13.52 6.01
CA LEU A 93 -0.49 13.73 6.13
C LEU A 93 -0.18 14.71 7.25
N SER A 94 0.93 14.53 7.98
CA SER A 94 1.46 15.59 8.84
C SER A 94 1.87 16.82 8.00
N PRO A 95 1.82 18.05 8.54
CA PRO A 95 2.05 19.27 7.75
C PRO A 95 3.42 19.37 7.07
N ASP A 96 4.45 18.77 7.66
CA ASP A 96 5.83 18.79 7.17
C ASP A 96 6.26 17.47 6.49
N PHE A 97 5.30 16.59 6.19
CA PHE A 97 5.53 15.26 5.64
C PHE A 97 6.42 15.29 4.39
N ILE A 98 6.04 16.08 3.38
CA ILE A 98 6.81 16.19 2.13
C ILE A 98 8.16 16.89 2.38
N THR A 99 8.19 17.93 3.19
CA THR A 99 9.43 18.65 3.52
C THR A 99 10.48 17.73 4.12
N GLN A 100 10.07 16.86 5.04
CA GLN A 100 10.98 15.90 5.66
C GLN A 100 11.44 14.82 4.68
N GLN A 101 10.55 14.28 3.86
CA GLN A 101 10.90 13.30 2.82
C GLN A 101 11.85 13.90 1.77
N MET A 102 11.62 15.14 1.34
CA MET A 102 12.50 15.84 0.41
C MET A 102 13.89 16.10 1.00
N ALA A 103 13.96 16.46 2.29
CA ALA A 103 15.23 16.60 2.99
C ALA A 103 16.01 15.28 3.08
N ARG A 104 15.32 14.14 3.23
CA ARG A 104 15.96 12.81 3.24
C ARG A 104 16.49 12.42 1.86
N LEU A 105 15.74 12.71 0.82
CA LEU A 105 16.17 12.42 -0.55
C LEU A 105 17.34 13.31 -1.00
N ASP A 106 17.41 14.54 -0.53
CA ASP A 106 18.49 15.49 -0.83
C ASP A 106 18.91 15.51 -2.32
N GLY A 107 17.92 15.54 -3.20
CA GLY A 107 18.12 15.54 -4.66
C GLY A 107 18.41 14.17 -5.28
N ARG A 108 18.45 13.10 -4.52
CA ARG A 108 18.62 11.72 -5.03
C ARG A 108 17.46 11.32 -5.93
N THR A 109 17.78 10.66 -7.04
CA THR A 109 16.82 10.18 -8.05
C THR A 109 16.82 8.65 -8.22
N ASP A 110 17.58 7.97 -7.36
CA ASP A 110 17.77 6.51 -7.33
C ASP A 110 17.24 5.86 -6.05
N ALA A 111 16.85 6.65 -5.05
CA ALA A 111 16.29 6.20 -3.79
C ALA A 111 14.84 6.65 -3.62
N VAL A 112 14.09 5.96 -2.76
CA VAL A 112 12.74 6.36 -2.34
C VAL A 112 12.75 6.74 -0.85
N ALA A 113 11.97 7.76 -0.47
CA ALA A 113 11.78 8.06 0.95
C ALA A 113 10.53 7.37 1.47
N SER A 114 10.65 6.69 2.60
CA SER A 114 9.53 6.12 3.36
C SER A 114 9.07 7.06 4.48
N ALA A 115 8.11 6.64 5.31
CA ALA A 115 7.54 7.45 6.37
C ALA A 115 7.10 6.59 7.56
N GLU A 116 6.81 7.25 8.68
CA GLU A 116 6.07 6.67 9.80
C GLU A 116 4.59 6.58 9.47
N TRP A 117 3.90 5.64 10.11
CA TRP A 117 2.45 5.57 10.01
C TRP A 117 1.82 5.01 11.28
N GLY A 118 0.56 5.33 11.43
CA GLY A 118 -0.26 4.77 12.49
C GLY A 118 -1.72 4.79 12.09
N ARG A 119 -2.57 4.15 12.91
CA ARG A 119 -4.01 4.07 12.67
C ARG A 119 -4.78 5.01 13.55
N PHE A 120 -5.83 5.61 12.98
CA PHE A 120 -6.90 6.25 13.74
C PHE A 120 -8.27 5.71 13.31
N HIS A 121 -9.24 5.81 14.19
CA HIS A 121 -10.56 5.21 14.04
C HIS A 121 -11.66 6.27 14.26
N ASP A 122 -12.85 6.01 13.73
CA ASP A 122 -14.08 6.81 13.96
C ASP A 122 -13.91 8.30 13.64
N ASP A 123 -13.09 8.64 12.64
CA ASP A 123 -12.72 10.02 12.27
C ASP A 123 -12.12 10.85 13.43
N ASN A 124 -11.64 10.20 14.46
CA ASN A 124 -11.09 10.83 15.66
C ASN A 124 -9.57 10.65 15.75
N LEU A 125 -8.81 11.70 15.41
CA LEU A 125 -7.35 11.71 15.49
C LEU A 125 -6.82 11.46 16.92
N ALA A 126 -7.62 11.70 17.98
CA ALA A 126 -7.20 11.36 19.34
C ALA A 126 -7.04 9.84 19.57
N THR A 127 -7.59 9.01 18.68
CA THR A 127 -7.39 7.55 18.70
C THR A 127 -6.12 7.11 17.99
N PHE A 128 -5.36 8.03 17.38
CA PHE A 128 -4.17 7.72 16.63
C PHE A 128 -3.12 6.97 17.45
N LYS A 129 -2.60 5.90 16.88
CA LYS A 129 -1.50 5.13 17.44
C LYS A 129 -0.49 4.81 16.36
N LEU A 130 0.75 5.21 16.57
CA LEU A 130 1.88 4.80 15.74
C LEU A 130 1.97 3.27 15.71
N ASN A 131 2.37 2.74 14.55
CA ASN A 131 2.59 1.31 14.34
C ASN A 131 4.04 1.06 13.90
N PRO A 132 5.02 1.14 14.84
CA PRO A 132 6.43 0.98 14.50
C PRO A 132 6.72 -0.37 13.86
N GLN A 133 7.61 -0.35 12.86
CA GLN A 133 7.99 -1.53 12.10
C GLN A 133 9.52 -1.69 12.08
N SER A 134 10.02 -2.92 11.92
CA SER A 134 11.45 -3.22 11.87
C SER A 134 12.15 -2.52 10.71
N VAL A 135 11.43 -2.27 9.63
CA VAL A 135 11.90 -1.60 8.42
C VAL A 135 12.00 -0.07 8.52
N TRP A 136 11.72 0.52 9.69
CA TRP A 136 11.85 1.97 9.92
C TRP A 136 13.32 2.37 10.12
N ARG A 137 14.13 2.19 9.11
CA ARG A 137 15.53 2.57 9.00
C ARG A 137 15.96 2.62 7.54
N ASP A 138 17.09 3.24 7.27
CA ASP A 138 17.67 3.23 5.92
C ASP A 138 18.16 1.83 5.55
N MET A 139 17.85 1.41 4.33
CA MET A 139 18.17 0.06 3.84
C MET A 139 18.32 0.05 2.32
N GLU A 140 19.11 -0.86 1.81
CA GLU A 140 19.05 -1.25 0.39
C GLU A 140 17.62 -1.68 0.05
N ALA A 141 17.11 -1.28 -1.13
CA ALA A 141 15.68 -1.38 -1.43
C ALA A 141 15.16 -2.82 -1.50
N THR A 142 15.95 -3.76 -2.02
CA THR A 142 15.53 -5.17 -2.05
C THR A 142 15.69 -5.85 -0.68
N GLU A 143 16.62 -5.38 0.16
CA GLU A 143 16.71 -5.82 1.55
C GLU A 143 15.52 -5.38 2.37
N TRP A 144 15.02 -4.15 2.10
CA TRP A 144 13.77 -3.66 2.70
C TRP A 144 12.60 -4.61 2.40
N LEU A 145 12.47 -5.08 1.14
CA LEU A 145 11.42 -6.05 0.78
C LEU A 145 11.59 -7.38 1.54
N VAL A 146 12.82 -7.88 1.64
CA VAL A 146 13.13 -9.13 2.36
C VAL A 146 12.72 -9.03 3.82
N GLU A 147 13.09 -7.93 4.48
CA GLU A 147 12.74 -7.73 5.89
C GLU A 147 11.24 -7.47 6.06
N ALA A 148 10.65 -6.60 5.23
CA ALA A 148 9.23 -6.28 5.25
C ALA A 148 8.32 -7.51 5.12
N TRP A 149 8.76 -8.49 4.35
CA TRP A 149 8.00 -9.71 4.09
C TRP A 149 8.38 -10.87 5.01
N SER A 150 9.35 -10.69 5.90
CA SER A 150 9.82 -11.76 6.80
C SER A 150 8.71 -12.30 7.70
N ASP A 151 7.80 -11.44 8.16
CA ASP A 151 6.62 -11.79 8.94
C ASP A 151 5.29 -11.56 8.20
N ALA A 152 5.34 -11.12 6.93
CA ALA A 152 4.22 -10.80 6.05
C ALA A 152 3.25 -9.75 6.62
N ARG A 153 3.71 -8.83 7.49
CA ARG A 153 2.87 -7.83 8.18
C ARG A 153 3.17 -6.38 7.85
N SER A 154 4.22 -6.12 7.07
CA SER A 154 4.61 -4.74 6.75
C SER A 154 3.61 -4.08 5.82
N MET A 155 3.38 -2.80 6.09
CA MET A 155 2.47 -1.95 5.32
C MET A 155 3.21 -1.39 4.10
N MET A 156 2.59 -1.50 2.92
CA MET A 156 3.12 -0.94 1.67
C MET A 156 2.15 0.10 1.07
N GLN A 157 1.33 0.73 1.91
CA GLN A 157 0.33 1.72 1.50
C GLN A 157 0.97 2.91 0.76
N CYS A 158 0.30 3.40 -0.28
CA CYS A 158 0.87 4.31 -1.28
C CYS A 158 1.38 5.63 -0.72
N ALA A 159 0.70 6.21 0.28
CA ALA A 159 1.08 7.51 0.83
C ALA A 159 2.34 7.48 1.71
N LEU A 160 2.89 6.32 2.03
CA LEU A 160 4.16 6.23 2.74
C LEU A 160 5.35 6.75 1.93
N TRP A 161 5.25 6.70 0.62
CA TRP A 161 6.40 6.83 -0.28
C TRP A 161 6.45 8.19 -0.97
N LEU A 162 7.65 8.74 -1.09
CA LEU A 162 7.98 9.78 -2.05
C LEU A 162 8.98 9.20 -3.04
N ILE A 163 8.62 9.22 -4.32
CA ILE A 163 9.28 8.46 -5.38
C ILE A 163 9.81 9.43 -6.43
N PRO A 164 11.12 9.44 -6.74
CA PRO A 164 11.63 10.18 -7.90
C PRO A 164 10.95 9.73 -9.19
N ARG A 165 10.58 10.67 -10.04
CA ARG A 165 9.97 10.38 -11.36
C ARG A 165 10.79 9.38 -12.17
N GLN A 166 12.11 9.50 -12.15
CA GLN A 166 13.02 8.60 -12.85
C GLN A 166 12.90 7.14 -12.39
N VAL A 167 12.59 6.88 -11.12
CA VAL A 167 12.31 5.52 -10.63
C VAL A 167 11.02 5.00 -11.24
N LEU A 168 9.96 5.83 -11.29
CA LEU A 168 8.67 5.45 -11.90
C LEU A 168 8.77 5.23 -13.41
N GLU A 169 9.57 6.03 -14.10
CA GLU A 169 9.82 5.85 -15.55
C GLU A 169 10.48 4.50 -15.83
N ARG A 170 11.37 4.02 -14.95
CA ARG A 170 12.00 2.69 -15.07
C ARG A 170 11.08 1.56 -14.64
N SER A 171 10.34 1.74 -13.55
CA SER A 171 9.46 0.70 -12.99
C SER A 171 8.12 0.59 -13.70
N GLY A 172 7.64 1.66 -14.33
CA GLY A 172 6.30 1.76 -14.90
C GLY A 172 5.21 2.11 -13.88
N GLY A 173 4.01 2.42 -14.40
CA GLY A 173 2.83 2.77 -13.60
C GLY A 173 2.17 1.58 -12.91
N TRP A 174 1.03 1.84 -12.27
CA TRP A 174 0.20 0.82 -11.61
C TRP A 174 -0.38 -0.19 -12.62
N ASP A 175 -0.45 -1.44 -12.22
CA ASP A 175 -1.11 -2.48 -13.02
C ASP A 175 -2.64 -2.36 -12.91
N GLU A 176 -3.28 -1.84 -13.97
CA GLU A 176 -4.72 -1.57 -14.02
C GLU A 176 -5.60 -2.85 -13.95
N SER A 177 -4.99 -4.03 -14.08
CA SER A 177 -5.70 -5.29 -13.89
C SER A 177 -5.91 -5.67 -12.42
N LEU A 178 -5.22 -4.97 -11.51
CA LEU A 178 -5.26 -5.20 -10.07
C LEU A 178 -6.23 -4.25 -9.36
N SER A 179 -6.73 -4.69 -8.21
CA SER A 179 -7.58 -3.91 -7.32
C SER A 179 -7.18 -4.12 -5.85
N LEU A 180 -7.50 -5.28 -5.26
CA LEU A 180 -7.12 -5.59 -3.88
C LEU A 180 -5.61 -5.90 -3.80
N ILE A 181 -4.93 -5.29 -2.81
CA ILE A 181 -3.48 -5.45 -2.54
C ILE A 181 -2.62 -5.00 -3.75
N ASN A 182 -3.10 -4.05 -4.55
CA ASN A 182 -2.37 -3.48 -5.69
C ASN A 182 -1.04 -2.83 -5.29
N ASP A 183 -0.96 -2.24 -4.09
CA ASP A 183 0.25 -1.67 -3.52
C ASP A 183 1.41 -2.67 -3.45
N PHE A 184 1.13 -3.92 -3.14
CA PHE A 184 2.15 -4.94 -2.97
C PHE A 184 2.94 -5.19 -4.26
N GLU A 185 2.26 -5.32 -5.40
CA GLU A 185 2.92 -5.47 -6.71
C GLU A 185 3.67 -4.20 -7.09
N PHE A 186 2.98 -3.05 -7.00
CA PHE A 186 3.52 -1.79 -7.46
C PHE A 186 4.79 -1.40 -6.69
N PHE A 187 4.76 -1.43 -5.35
CA PHE A 187 5.93 -1.05 -4.56
C PHE A 187 7.03 -2.12 -4.58
N ALA A 188 6.72 -3.39 -4.72
CA ALA A 188 7.75 -4.40 -4.97
C ALA A 188 8.55 -4.07 -6.23
N ARG A 189 7.87 -3.68 -7.30
CA ARG A 189 8.49 -3.30 -8.57
C ARG A 189 9.24 -1.98 -8.46
N VAL A 190 8.70 -0.96 -7.80
CA VAL A 190 9.38 0.31 -7.51
C VAL A 190 10.67 0.07 -6.74
N MET A 191 10.65 -0.73 -5.65
CA MET A 191 11.84 -1.06 -4.86
C MET A 191 12.90 -1.79 -5.69
N CYS A 192 12.49 -2.72 -6.57
CA CYS A 192 13.41 -3.40 -7.49
C CYS A 192 14.10 -2.46 -8.51
N HIS A 193 13.62 -1.21 -8.66
CA HIS A 193 14.21 -0.18 -9.51
C HIS A 193 14.82 0.99 -8.71
N SER A 194 14.90 0.83 -7.39
CA SER A 194 15.51 1.78 -6.46
C SER A 194 16.78 1.17 -5.86
N GLU A 195 17.74 2.01 -5.48
CA GLU A 195 18.94 1.57 -4.78
C GLU A 195 18.68 1.45 -3.27
N GLU A 196 17.93 2.38 -2.70
CA GLU A 196 17.78 2.51 -1.25
C GLU A 196 16.38 3.01 -0.86
N VAL A 197 15.91 2.57 0.29
CA VAL A 197 14.79 3.14 1.03
C VAL A 197 15.35 4.00 2.15
N LEU A 198 15.06 5.29 2.12
CA LEU A 198 15.44 6.26 3.16
C LEU A 198 14.27 6.47 4.11
N PHE A 199 14.42 6.03 5.33
CA PHE A 199 13.37 6.21 6.35
C PHE A 199 13.34 7.66 6.82
N THR A 200 12.14 8.22 6.97
CA THR A 200 11.91 9.61 7.35
C THR A 200 11.17 9.68 8.70
N PRO A 201 11.90 9.75 9.82
CA PRO A 201 11.26 9.96 11.12
C PRO A 201 10.49 11.28 11.17
N GLY A 202 9.29 11.25 11.76
CA GLY A 202 8.45 12.45 11.90
C GLY A 202 7.54 12.75 10.70
N ALA A 203 7.84 12.26 9.49
CA ALA A 203 6.88 12.27 8.40
C ALA A 203 5.78 11.24 8.71
N THR A 204 4.64 11.68 9.24
CA THR A 204 3.62 10.79 9.80
C THR A 204 2.39 10.70 8.90
N LEU A 205 2.08 9.49 8.43
CA LEU A 205 0.82 9.15 7.78
C LEU A 205 -0.21 8.74 8.83
N TYR A 206 -1.32 9.44 8.86
CA TYR A 206 -2.49 9.08 9.66
C TYR A 206 -3.41 8.21 8.80
N TYR A 207 -3.26 6.89 8.94
CA TYR A 207 -4.05 5.92 8.18
C TYR A 207 -5.43 5.73 8.80
N ARG A 208 -6.48 6.07 8.04
CA ARG A 208 -7.86 5.91 8.50
C ARG A 208 -8.29 4.46 8.44
N SER A 209 -8.84 3.97 9.54
CA SER A 209 -9.28 2.57 9.69
C SER A 209 -10.75 2.48 10.10
N GLY A 210 -11.38 1.34 9.77
CA GLY A 210 -12.79 1.10 10.10
C GLY A 210 -13.78 1.65 9.08
N ILE A 211 -13.33 2.03 7.88
CA ILE A 211 -14.21 2.49 6.80
C ILE A 211 -15.03 1.32 6.27
N THR A 212 -16.37 1.44 6.40
CA THR A 212 -17.29 0.47 5.81
C THR A 212 -17.25 0.57 4.28
N GLY A 213 -17.08 -0.58 3.61
CA GLY A 213 -17.02 -0.64 2.14
C GLY A 213 -15.65 -0.31 1.54
N SER A 214 -14.59 -0.16 2.38
CA SER A 214 -13.23 0.03 1.89
C SER A 214 -12.78 -1.06 0.93
N LEU A 215 -11.89 -0.73 0.00
CA LEU A 215 -11.31 -1.68 -0.95
C LEU A 215 -10.61 -2.84 -0.24
N SER A 216 -9.84 -2.54 0.82
CA SER A 216 -9.10 -3.52 1.62
C SER A 216 -10.00 -4.55 2.36
N GLY A 217 -11.28 -4.22 2.57
CA GLY A 217 -12.26 -5.12 3.19
C GLY A 217 -12.95 -6.09 2.23
N GLN A 218 -12.70 -6.01 0.94
CA GLN A 218 -13.39 -6.82 -0.07
C GLN A 218 -12.99 -8.31 0.00
N LYS A 219 -14.00 -9.19 -0.10
CA LYS A 219 -13.81 -10.66 -0.07
C LYS A 219 -14.38 -11.36 -1.31
N SER A 220 -14.75 -10.60 -2.33
CA SER A 220 -15.26 -11.17 -3.58
C SER A 220 -14.20 -12.01 -4.27
N ARG A 221 -14.63 -12.99 -5.08
CA ARG A 221 -13.70 -13.81 -5.87
C ARG A 221 -12.75 -12.96 -6.70
N LYS A 222 -13.25 -11.92 -7.37
CA LYS A 222 -12.45 -10.99 -8.17
C LYS A 222 -11.38 -10.28 -7.33
N ALA A 223 -11.73 -9.83 -6.13
CA ALA A 223 -10.79 -9.18 -5.22
C ALA A 223 -9.67 -10.15 -4.78
N VAL A 224 -10.02 -11.39 -4.42
CA VAL A 224 -9.02 -12.39 -4.01
C VAL A 224 -8.14 -12.84 -5.17
N GLU A 225 -8.66 -12.92 -6.39
CA GLU A 225 -7.86 -13.13 -7.61
C GLU A 225 -6.88 -11.99 -7.84
N SER A 226 -7.29 -10.74 -7.65
CA SER A 226 -6.40 -9.59 -7.70
C SER A 226 -5.26 -9.72 -6.68
N ALA A 227 -5.58 -10.02 -5.41
CA ALA A 227 -4.58 -10.24 -4.36
C ALA A 227 -3.61 -11.39 -4.72
N TYR A 228 -4.14 -12.49 -5.27
CA TYR A 228 -3.33 -13.60 -5.77
C TYR A 228 -2.33 -13.14 -6.83
N HIS A 229 -2.81 -12.39 -7.84
CA HIS A 229 -1.95 -11.91 -8.92
C HIS A 229 -0.93 -10.88 -8.44
N SER A 230 -1.33 -9.95 -7.57
CA SER A 230 -0.44 -8.96 -6.98
C SER A 230 0.72 -9.63 -6.23
N ILE A 231 0.41 -10.58 -5.35
CA ILE A 231 1.43 -11.31 -4.58
C ILE A 231 2.34 -12.14 -5.50
N CYS A 232 1.78 -12.80 -6.51
CA CYS A 232 2.57 -13.58 -7.45
C CYS A 232 3.54 -12.73 -8.27
N ARG A 233 3.09 -11.54 -8.73
CA ARG A 233 3.90 -10.61 -9.51
C ARG A 233 4.94 -9.93 -8.62
N GLY A 234 4.54 -9.39 -7.47
CA GLY A 234 5.44 -8.71 -6.54
C GLY A 234 6.57 -9.63 -6.05
N THR A 235 6.24 -10.87 -5.62
CA THR A 235 7.28 -11.86 -5.27
C THR A 235 8.15 -12.25 -6.46
N GLY A 236 7.58 -12.28 -7.67
CA GLY A 236 8.33 -12.51 -8.90
C GLY A 236 9.35 -11.41 -9.19
N HIS A 237 9.00 -10.14 -8.97
CA HIS A 237 9.95 -9.01 -9.13
C HIS A 237 11.14 -9.14 -8.20
N LEU A 238 10.93 -9.44 -6.91
CA LEU A 238 12.02 -9.62 -5.96
C LEU A 238 12.92 -10.80 -6.36
N LEU A 239 12.33 -11.96 -6.68
CA LEU A 239 13.10 -13.15 -7.04
C LEU A 239 13.87 -13.02 -8.36
N ALA A 240 13.44 -12.14 -9.26
CA ALA A 240 14.20 -11.81 -10.47
C ALA A 240 15.44 -10.94 -10.17
N ARG A 241 15.45 -10.21 -9.05
CA ARG A 241 16.58 -9.37 -8.60
C ARG A 241 17.49 -10.10 -7.60
N ARG A 242 16.89 -10.96 -6.76
CA ARG A 242 17.59 -11.69 -5.68
C ARG A 242 17.13 -13.15 -5.63
N ASP A 243 18.04 -14.07 -5.85
CA ASP A 243 17.78 -15.52 -5.78
C ASP A 243 18.47 -16.17 -4.56
N ASP A 244 18.63 -15.41 -3.48
CA ASP A 244 19.21 -15.90 -2.24
C ASP A 244 18.16 -16.55 -1.31
N PRO A 245 18.59 -17.35 -0.30
CA PRO A 245 17.67 -18.03 0.62
C PRO A 245 16.78 -17.10 1.43
N ALA A 246 17.22 -15.87 1.76
CA ALA A 246 16.45 -14.91 2.55
C ALA A 246 15.29 -14.36 1.71
N ALA A 247 15.55 -13.93 0.46
CA ALA A 247 14.51 -13.47 -0.47
C ALA A 247 13.49 -14.57 -0.75
N LYS A 248 13.95 -15.82 -1.00
CA LYS A 248 13.04 -16.97 -1.19
C LYS A 248 12.15 -17.21 0.01
N ARG A 249 12.70 -17.20 1.22
CA ARG A 249 11.94 -17.41 2.47
C ARG A 249 10.89 -16.31 2.69
N SER A 250 11.27 -15.04 2.49
CA SER A 250 10.33 -13.92 2.62
C SER A 250 9.18 -14.02 1.62
N CYS A 251 9.46 -14.38 0.37
CA CYS A 251 8.43 -14.67 -0.62
C CYS A 251 7.53 -15.83 -0.18
N ALA A 252 8.10 -16.94 0.30
CA ALA A 252 7.35 -18.10 0.82
C ALA A 252 6.43 -17.69 1.97
N ASN A 253 6.89 -16.79 2.86
CA ASN A 253 6.10 -16.28 3.99
C ASN A 253 4.87 -15.49 3.50
N VAL A 254 5.02 -14.62 2.51
CA VAL A 254 3.89 -13.88 1.93
C VAL A 254 2.88 -14.82 1.26
N LEU A 255 3.35 -15.82 0.50
CA LEU A 255 2.46 -16.83 -0.08
C LEU A 255 1.72 -17.62 1.02
N GLN A 256 2.41 -17.96 2.10
CA GLN A 256 1.83 -18.68 3.23
C GLN A 256 0.80 -17.84 3.98
N ASP A 257 1.03 -16.54 4.15
CA ASP A 257 0.06 -15.62 4.77
C ASP A 257 -1.21 -15.48 3.92
N PHE A 258 -1.08 -15.41 2.60
CA PHE A 258 -2.24 -15.48 1.69
C PHE A 258 -3.07 -16.75 1.95
N ILE A 259 -2.44 -17.91 2.09
CA ILE A 259 -3.13 -19.17 2.40
C ILE A 259 -3.86 -19.08 3.73
N TYR A 260 -3.20 -18.55 4.78
CA TYR A 260 -3.81 -18.41 6.11
C TYR A 260 -5.00 -17.45 6.13
N THR A 261 -4.93 -16.37 5.34
CA THR A 261 -5.94 -15.32 5.25
C THR A 261 -7.22 -15.82 4.56
N TYR A 262 -7.06 -16.55 3.47
CA TYR A 262 -8.21 -16.94 2.64
C TYR A 262 -8.72 -18.36 2.88
N TYR A 263 -8.03 -19.19 3.69
CA TYR A 263 -8.50 -20.55 3.99
C TYR A 263 -9.78 -20.56 4.84
N PRO A 264 -10.77 -21.42 4.56
CA PRO A 264 -10.79 -22.50 3.55
C PRO A 264 -11.37 -22.14 2.18
N ASP A 265 -11.66 -20.85 1.93
CA ASP A 265 -12.27 -20.39 0.69
C ASP A 265 -11.23 -20.39 -0.45
N HIS A 266 -11.68 -20.27 -1.70
CA HIS A 266 -10.80 -20.14 -2.89
C HIS A 266 -9.73 -21.23 -3.01
N SER A 267 -10.12 -22.49 -2.74
CA SER A 267 -9.19 -23.64 -2.64
C SER A 267 -8.27 -23.84 -3.86
N ASP A 268 -8.73 -23.46 -5.05
CA ASP A 268 -7.96 -23.52 -6.29
C ASP A 268 -6.79 -22.53 -6.30
N LEU A 269 -6.98 -21.30 -5.79
CA LEU A 269 -5.91 -20.30 -5.64
C LEU A 269 -4.94 -20.71 -4.53
N LEU A 270 -5.47 -21.22 -3.41
CA LEU A 270 -4.64 -21.71 -2.30
C LEU A 270 -3.73 -22.85 -2.75
N ALA A 271 -4.25 -23.82 -3.52
CA ALA A 271 -3.45 -24.92 -4.05
C ALA A 271 -2.32 -24.42 -4.95
N LYS A 272 -2.58 -23.42 -5.81
CA LYS A 272 -1.53 -22.79 -6.63
C LYS A 272 -0.45 -22.10 -5.79
N MET A 273 -0.80 -21.47 -4.67
CA MET A 273 0.19 -20.91 -3.75
C MET A 273 0.98 -22.00 -3.03
N GLU A 274 0.28 -23.05 -2.53
CA GLU A 274 0.91 -24.18 -1.83
C GLU A 274 1.98 -24.89 -2.69
N THR A 275 1.76 -25.03 -4.01
CA THR A 275 2.74 -25.68 -4.91
C THR A 275 4.03 -24.88 -5.10
N ARG A 276 4.02 -23.56 -4.87
CA ARG A 276 5.19 -22.68 -5.07
C ARG A 276 6.12 -22.62 -3.85
N ILE A 277 5.56 -22.76 -2.64
CA ILE A 277 6.28 -22.59 -1.37
C ILE A 277 7.47 -23.55 -1.21
N PRO A 278 7.38 -24.85 -1.52
CA PRO A 278 8.53 -25.76 -1.39
C PRO A 278 9.75 -25.36 -2.23
N GLY A 279 9.53 -24.86 -3.45
CA GLY A 279 10.60 -24.36 -4.33
C GLY A 279 11.34 -23.12 -3.78
N MET A 280 10.77 -22.45 -2.78
CA MET A 280 11.35 -21.29 -2.07
C MET A 280 11.97 -21.68 -0.72
N GLY A 281 12.08 -22.97 -0.39
CA GLY A 281 12.64 -23.45 0.88
C GLY A 281 11.62 -23.53 2.03
N GLY A 282 10.33 -23.34 1.75
CA GLY A 282 9.26 -23.42 2.76
C GLY A 282 9.02 -22.12 3.54
N SER A 283 8.02 -22.13 4.41
CA SER A 283 7.65 -21.03 5.30
C SER A 283 7.54 -21.52 6.74
N GLU A 284 8.07 -20.74 7.67
CA GLU A 284 7.94 -20.95 9.12
C GLU A 284 6.83 -20.09 9.75
N LEU A 285 6.07 -19.36 8.94
CA LEU A 285 4.99 -18.54 9.45
C LEU A 285 3.93 -19.35 10.19
N VAL A 286 3.50 -18.78 11.30
CA VAL A 286 2.44 -19.33 12.13
C VAL A 286 1.14 -18.59 11.83
N PRO A 287 0.03 -19.30 11.55
CA PRO A 287 -1.24 -18.63 11.27
C PRO A 287 -1.70 -17.78 12.46
N GLY A 288 -2.13 -16.56 12.17
CA GLY A 288 -2.71 -15.66 13.18
C GLY A 288 -4.03 -16.20 13.76
N GLY A 289 -4.36 -15.82 14.98
CA GLY A 289 -5.62 -16.19 15.62
C GLY A 289 -5.60 -15.97 17.14
N PRO A 290 -6.78 -16.08 17.80
CA PRO A 290 -6.88 -15.93 19.25
C PRO A 290 -6.22 -17.09 20.00
N PRO A 291 -5.95 -16.95 21.32
CA PRO A 291 -5.31 -18.01 22.11
C PRO A 291 -5.98 -19.40 22.01
N LYS A 292 -7.31 -19.44 21.97
CA LYS A 292 -8.07 -20.69 21.80
C LYS A 292 -7.75 -21.39 20.47
N PHE A 293 -7.59 -20.63 19.37
CA PHE A 293 -7.17 -21.18 18.09
C PHE A 293 -5.77 -21.77 18.17
N HIS A 294 -4.82 -21.06 18.82
CA HIS A 294 -3.46 -21.55 18.99
C HIS A 294 -3.38 -22.82 19.87
N ALA A 295 -4.23 -22.93 20.91
CA ALA A 295 -4.34 -24.16 21.69
C ALA A 295 -4.87 -25.32 20.81
N LEU A 296 -5.97 -25.10 20.10
CA LEU A 296 -6.63 -26.14 19.30
C LEU A 296 -5.73 -26.65 18.15
N ARG A 297 -5.02 -25.75 17.44
CA ARG A 297 -4.16 -26.12 16.31
C ARG A 297 -3.03 -27.07 16.67
N ARG A 298 -2.60 -27.12 17.94
CA ARG A 298 -1.57 -28.04 18.41
C ARG A 298 -2.03 -29.49 18.39
N PHE A 299 -3.35 -29.73 18.51
CA PHE A 299 -3.93 -31.07 18.55
C PHE A 299 -4.48 -31.53 17.19
N VAL A 300 -5.13 -30.63 16.45
CA VAL A 300 -5.84 -30.99 15.22
C VAL A 300 -5.22 -30.38 13.95
N GLY A 301 -4.12 -29.66 14.07
CA GLY A 301 -3.54 -28.89 12.98
C GLY A 301 -4.30 -27.59 12.69
N TRP A 302 -3.64 -26.64 12.02
CA TRP A 302 -4.21 -25.32 11.82
C TRP A 302 -5.42 -25.29 10.87
N LYS A 303 -5.45 -26.15 9.82
CA LYS A 303 -6.58 -26.23 8.87
C LYS A 303 -7.87 -26.67 9.57
N ALA A 304 -7.81 -27.71 10.37
CA ALA A 304 -8.98 -28.17 11.14
C ALA A 304 -9.39 -27.14 12.22
N ALA A 305 -8.42 -26.56 12.94
CA ALA A 305 -8.69 -25.52 13.91
C ALA A 305 -9.38 -24.28 13.28
N ARG A 306 -8.99 -23.86 12.07
CA ARG A 306 -9.63 -22.74 11.36
C ARG A 306 -11.05 -23.07 10.92
N ARG A 307 -11.33 -24.30 10.46
CA ARG A 307 -12.69 -24.74 10.12
C ARG A 307 -13.58 -24.74 11.35
N ILE A 308 -13.09 -25.27 12.48
CA ILE A 308 -13.81 -25.26 13.75
C ILE A 308 -14.09 -23.82 14.19
N GLN A 309 -13.09 -22.94 14.17
CA GLN A 309 -13.26 -21.53 14.52
C GLN A 309 -14.39 -20.88 13.71
N ARG A 310 -14.46 -21.12 12.40
CA ARG A 310 -15.51 -20.55 11.54
C ARG A 310 -16.90 -21.09 11.85
N LEU A 311 -17.02 -22.36 12.25
CA LEU A 311 -18.30 -22.97 12.62
C LEU A 311 -18.91 -22.35 13.89
N PHE A 312 -18.05 -21.87 14.79
CA PHE A 312 -18.48 -21.28 16.08
C PHE A 312 -18.51 -19.74 16.06
N GLY A 313 -18.33 -19.09 14.91
CA GLY A 313 -18.57 -17.64 14.73
C GLY A 313 -17.60 -16.73 15.47
N HIS A 314 -16.35 -17.12 15.60
CA HIS A 314 -15.30 -16.31 16.26
C HIS A 314 -14.21 -15.88 15.28
#